data_55f5d8a85296b897b61fde76ea10c2cd
#
_entry.id   55f5d8a85296b897b61fde76ea10c2cd
#
_cell.length_a   1.000
_cell.length_b   1.000
_cell.length_c   1.000
_cell.angle_alpha   90.00
_cell.angle_beta   90.00
_cell.angle_gamma   90.00
#
_symmetry.space_group_name_H-M   'P 1'
#
loop_
_entity.id
_entity.type
_entity.pdbx_description
1 polymer ?
#
loop_
_entity_poly.entity_id
_entity_poly.type
_entity_poly.pdbx_seq_one_letter_code
_entity_poly.pdbx_strand_id
1 'polypeptide(L)'
;MFGEAFIQSYKEDEKLFETGFSDLDGCLRGITKGSIITIGSRPAMGKSSFAISICNHLLEIGKKVLFFALDSSEAVTERQFISVKTQIPQPIEAVKSKIVEWEKITKAIQFYNDKNFELLCKINLSIDEVEEKIRAEKPDVVFLDCIQCIKMPKAPNITEAINLAIKEVKRIATENDTIVVLPSQVSRASLYRSDRRPILSDLRNGSLLEDLSDVIMFIHREEYYDREDEDLKNRAEIIICKNKFGELGCLCLKFEHGLFKDFSTEDYIRKVFI
;
A
#
# COMPACT_ATOMS: atom_id res chain seq x y z
N MET A 1 28.15 6.79 -19.60
CA MET A 1 29.29 5.84 -19.34
C MET A 1 28.80 4.76 -18.41
N PHE A 2 29.31 3.51 -18.47
CA PHE A 2 28.90 2.48 -17.52
C PHE A 2 29.23 2.94 -16.09
N GLY A 3 28.26 2.84 -15.17
CA GLY A 3 28.38 3.26 -13.77
C GLY A 3 27.84 4.66 -13.45
N GLU A 4 27.53 5.52 -14.43
CA GLU A 4 26.96 6.85 -14.13
C GLU A 4 25.61 6.76 -13.45
N ALA A 5 24.72 5.90 -13.95
CA ALA A 5 23.41 5.66 -13.34
C ALA A 5 23.54 5.10 -11.91
N PHE A 6 24.53 4.22 -11.68
CA PHE A 6 24.81 3.68 -10.35
C PHE A 6 25.27 4.76 -9.38
N ILE A 7 26.22 5.63 -9.82
CA ILE A 7 26.72 6.73 -8.99
C ILE A 7 25.62 7.74 -8.70
N GLN A 8 24.76 8.01 -9.68
CA GLN A 8 23.62 8.91 -9.52
C GLN A 8 22.61 8.34 -8.52
N SER A 9 22.23 7.07 -8.64
CA SER A 9 21.31 6.42 -7.71
C SER A 9 21.87 6.41 -6.27
N TYR A 10 23.17 6.20 -6.10
CA TYR A 10 23.81 6.21 -4.78
C TYR A 10 23.83 7.60 -4.13
N LYS A 11 23.90 8.67 -4.92
CA LYS A 11 23.91 10.05 -4.42
C LYS A 11 22.51 10.58 -4.07
N GLU A 12 21.49 10.07 -4.73
CA GLU A 12 20.11 10.56 -4.58
C GLU A 12 19.34 9.85 -3.45
N ASP A 13 19.93 8.79 -2.78
CA ASP A 13 19.02 7.78 -2.37
C ASP A 13 19.29 6.93 -1.13
N GLU A 14 19.44 7.48 0.04
CA GLU A 14 19.30 6.67 1.24
C GLU A 14 17.82 6.47 1.70
N LYS A 15 16.85 7.27 1.22
CA LYS A 15 15.48 7.28 1.75
C LYS A 15 14.41 7.59 0.70
N LEU A 16 14.46 6.94 -0.46
CA LEU A 16 13.48 7.21 -1.51
C LEU A 16 12.09 6.67 -1.16
N PHE A 17 12.03 5.49 -0.55
CA PHE A 17 10.80 4.84 -0.14
C PHE A 17 10.96 4.21 1.24
N GLU A 18 10.18 4.67 2.19
CA GLU A 18 10.04 4.10 3.53
C GLU A 18 8.54 3.87 3.81
N THR A 19 8.21 2.80 4.50
CA THR A 19 6.83 2.46 4.85
C THR A 19 6.38 3.13 6.14
N GLY A 20 7.33 3.51 6.99
CA GLY A 20 7.12 3.99 8.35
C GLY A 20 6.97 2.86 9.39
N PHE A 21 7.18 1.61 8.97
CA PHE A 21 7.22 0.45 9.85
C PHE A 21 8.66 -0.05 9.92
N SER A 22 9.29 0.07 11.09
CA SER A 22 10.75 -0.08 11.26
C SER A 22 11.31 -1.39 10.75
N ASP A 23 10.66 -2.52 11.08
CA ASP A 23 11.12 -3.85 10.66
C ASP A 23 10.93 -4.06 9.15
N LEU A 24 9.85 -3.52 8.60
CA LEU A 24 9.57 -3.60 7.18
C LEU A 24 10.55 -2.76 6.37
N ASP A 25 10.86 -1.56 6.82
CA ASP A 25 11.85 -0.68 6.19
C ASP A 25 13.25 -1.29 6.21
N GLY A 26 13.56 -2.06 7.27
CA GLY A 26 14.77 -2.87 7.33
C GLY A 26 14.90 -3.88 6.20
N CYS A 27 13.78 -4.49 5.77
CA CYS A 27 13.72 -5.46 4.66
C CYS A 27 13.67 -4.81 3.27
N LEU A 28 13.06 -3.62 3.16
CA LEU A 28 12.75 -2.96 1.89
C LEU A 28 13.80 -1.91 1.45
N ARG A 29 15.03 -2.01 1.93
CA ARG A 29 16.10 -1.06 1.60
C ARG A 29 16.42 -1.04 0.11
N GLY A 30 16.68 0.15 -0.43
CA GLY A 30 17.20 0.33 -1.79
C GLY A 30 16.15 0.25 -2.90
N ILE A 31 14.87 0.43 -2.60
CA ILE A 31 13.85 0.58 -3.63
C ILE A 31 14.14 1.83 -4.45
N THR A 32 14.26 1.67 -5.75
CA THR A 32 14.64 2.74 -6.69
C THR A 32 13.44 3.26 -7.47
N LYS A 33 13.58 4.45 -8.06
CA LYS A 33 12.63 5.00 -9.05
C LYS A 33 12.39 4.01 -10.19
N GLY A 34 11.20 4.04 -10.76
CA GLY A 34 10.77 3.07 -11.77
C GLY A 34 10.33 1.71 -11.22
N SER A 35 10.31 1.53 -9.89
CA SER A 35 9.89 0.29 -9.25
C SER A 35 8.38 0.17 -9.13
N ILE A 36 7.88 -1.08 -9.16
CA ILE A 36 6.51 -1.46 -8.79
C ILE A 36 6.54 -2.24 -7.49
N ILE A 37 5.72 -1.79 -6.53
CA ILE A 37 5.49 -2.46 -5.24
C ILE A 37 4.05 -2.94 -5.20
N THR A 38 3.83 -4.25 -5.17
CA THR A 38 2.49 -4.84 -5.07
C THR A 38 2.16 -5.22 -3.63
N ILE A 39 0.99 -4.77 -3.16
CA ILE A 39 0.44 -5.11 -1.84
C ILE A 39 -0.80 -5.96 -2.06
N GLY A 40 -0.68 -7.27 -1.89
CA GLY A 40 -1.77 -8.21 -2.08
C GLY A 40 -2.51 -8.52 -0.79
N SER A 41 -3.84 -8.61 -0.84
CA SER A 41 -4.61 -9.13 0.29
C SER A 41 -5.99 -9.65 -0.12
N ARG A 42 -6.60 -10.46 0.74
CA ARG A 42 -8.03 -10.74 0.69
C ARG A 42 -8.81 -9.49 1.11
N PRO A 43 -10.09 -9.37 0.72
CA PRO A 43 -10.96 -8.31 1.22
C PRO A 43 -10.97 -8.25 2.76
N ALA A 44 -11.13 -7.06 3.33
CA ALA A 44 -11.19 -6.78 4.76
C ALA A 44 -9.90 -7.06 5.58
N MET A 45 -8.76 -7.33 4.93
CA MET A 45 -7.47 -7.50 5.61
C MET A 45 -6.76 -6.18 5.95
N GLY A 46 -7.29 -5.03 5.50
CA GLY A 46 -6.70 -3.71 5.78
C GLY A 46 -5.81 -3.14 4.68
N LYS A 47 -5.90 -3.67 3.44
CA LYS A 47 -5.06 -3.25 2.30
C LYS A 47 -4.98 -1.73 2.10
N SER A 48 -6.14 -1.07 2.00
CA SER A 48 -6.19 0.39 1.79
C SER A 48 -5.66 1.15 3.01
N SER A 49 -5.97 0.72 4.24
CA SER A 49 -5.42 1.33 5.46
C SER A 49 -3.89 1.21 5.51
N PHE A 50 -3.33 0.08 5.08
CA PHE A 50 -1.88 -0.11 5.01
C PHE A 50 -1.25 0.80 3.96
N ALA A 51 -1.84 0.88 2.76
CA ALA A 51 -1.38 1.80 1.71
C ALA A 51 -1.43 3.27 2.17
N ILE A 52 -2.51 3.67 2.87
CA ILE A 52 -2.65 5.02 3.44
C ILE A 52 -1.61 5.26 4.54
N SER A 53 -1.30 4.27 5.39
CA SER A 53 -0.26 4.41 6.41
C SER A 53 1.11 4.70 5.79
N ILE A 54 1.47 3.96 4.74
CA ILE A 54 2.70 4.21 3.96
C ILE A 54 2.66 5.60 3.32
N CYS A 55 1.54 5.98 2.67
CA CYS A 55 1.37 7.31 2.08
C CYS A 55 1.60 8.42 3.10
N ASN A 56 1.02 8.30 4.30
CA ASN A 56 1.21 9.29 5.38
C ASN A 56 2.67 9.45 5.77
N HIS A 57 3.39 8.33 5.93
CA HIS A 57 4.81 8.38 6.26
C HIS A 57 5.63 9.05 5.15
N LEU A 58 5.38 8.69 3.88
CA LEU A 58 6.04 9.34 2.75
C LEU A 58 5.82 10.85 2.71
N LEU A 59 4.60 11.30 3.01
CA LEU A 59 4.29 12.73 3.14
C LEU A 59 5.02 13.39 4.31
N GLU A 60 5.19 12.69 5.44
CA GLU A 60 5.93 13.18 6.61
C GLU A 60 7.41 13.41 6.30
N ILE A 61 8.03 12.50 5.54
CA ILE A 61 9.42 12.63 5.08
C ILE A 61 9.58 13.52 3.85
N GLY A 62 8.50 14.22 3.44
CA GLY A 62 8.54 15.27 2.41
C GLY A 62 8.44 14.79 0.97
N LYS A 63 8.05 13.53 0.71
CA LYS A 63 7.84 13.02 -0.65
C LYS A 63 6.58 13.61 -1.28
N LYS A 64 6.60 13.78 -2.61
CA LYS A 64 5.41 14.12 -3.39
C LYS A 64 4.63 12.86 -3.73
N VAL A 65 3.37 12.79 -3.30
CA VAL A 65 2.55 11.59 -3.45
C VAL A 65 1.28 11.89 -4.23
N LEU A 66 0.99 11.03 -5.20
CA LEU A 66 -0.26 11.01 -5.96
C LEU A 66 -1.01 9.73 -5.62
N PHE A 67 -2.23 9.84 -5.09
CA PHE A 67 -3.04 8.70 -4.67
C PHE A 67 -4.33 8.61 -5.49
N PHE A 68 -4.47 7.55 -6.27
CA PHE A 68 -5.69 7.21 -7.00
C PHE A 68 -6.51 6.21 -6.20
N ALA A 69 -7.68 6.63 -5.72
CA ALA A 69 -8.68 5.76 -5.11
C ALA A 69 -9.78 5.45 -6.15
N LEU A 70 -9.73 4.25 -6.72
CA LEU A 70 -10.52 3.90 -7.89
C LEU A 70 -11.79 3.11 -7.57
N ASP A 71 -11.96 2.68 -6.32
CA ASP A 71 -13.10 1.85 -5.88
C ASP A 71 -13.97 2.51 -4.80
N SER A 72 -13.61 3.74 -4.38
CA SER A 72 -14.26 4.43 -3.28
C SER A 72 -14.59 5.87 -3.63
N SER A 73 -15.60 6.44 -2.98
CA SER A 73 -15.89 7.88 -3.10
C SER A 73 -14.90 8.71 -2.31
N GLU A 74 -14.72 9.96 -2.72
CA GLU A 74 -13.83 10.93 -2.08
C GLU A 74 -14.08 11.04 -0.56
N ALA A 75 -15.32 11.23 -0.14
CA ALA A 75 -15.67 11.34 1.27
C ALA A 75 -15.34 10.08 2.09
N VAL A 76 -15.39 8.88 1.50
CA VAL A 76 -15.01 7.62 2.16
C VAL A 76 -13.49 7.54 2.27
N THR A 77 -12.79 7.88 1.20
CA THR A 77 -11.32 7.84 1.17
C THR A 77 -10.71 8.87 2.11
N GLU A 78 -11.17 10.13 2.06
CA GLU A 78 -10.72 11.18 2.99
C GLU A 78 -10.92 10.79 4.46
N ARG A 79 -12.06 10.15 4.76
CA ARG A 79 -12.32 9.63 6.10
C ARG A 79 -11.30 8.58 6.53
N GLN A 80 -10.90 7.69 5.62
CA GLN A 80 -9.86 6.71 5.89
C GLN A 80 -8.50 7.38 6.14
N PHE A 81 -8.15 8.37 5.33
CA PHE A 81 -6.94 9.17 5.52
C PHE A 81 -6.91 9.86 6.89
N ILE A 82 -8.01 10.53 7.26
CA ILE A 82 -8.16 11.17 8.58
C ILE A 82 -8.08 10.13 9.71
N SER A 83 -8.75 8.98 9.56
CA SER A 83 -8.71 7.90 10.56
C SER A 83 -7.28 7.41 10.80
N VAL A 84 -6.55 7.11 9.72
CA VAL A 84 -5.16 6.63 9.82
C VAL A 84 -4.25 7.70 10.41
N LYS A 85 -4.37 8.96 9.99
CA LYS A 85 -3.52 10.06 10.50
C LYS A 85 -3.76 10.39 11.96
N THR A 86 -5.02 10.42 12.37
CA THR A 86 -5.40 10.78 13.75
C THR A 86 -5.35 9.60 14.71
N GLN A 87 -5.29 8.37 14.17
CA GLN A 87 -5.46 7.12 14.90
C GLN A 87 -6.83 7.04 15.64
N ILE A 88 -7.84 7.73 15.10
CA ILE A 88 -9.22 7.70 15.60
C ILE A 88 -10.02 6.79 14.66
N PRO A 89 -10.47 5.60 15.12
CA PRO A 89 -11.38 4.77 14.34
C PRO A 89 -12.69 5.50 14.09
N GLN A 90 -13.22 5.44 12.88
CA GLN A 90 -14.52 6.03 12.53
C GLN A 90 -14.71 7.49 13.02
N PRO A 91 -13.91 8.45 12.54
CA PRO A 91 -13.93 9.84 13.05
C PRO A 91 -15.31 10.51 12.98
N ILE A 92 -16.22 10.07 12.08
CA ILE A 92 -17.60 10.60 12.01
C ILE A 92 -18.44 10.19 13.21
N GLU A 93 -18.33 8.95 13.70
CA GLU A 93 -19.07 8.52 14.89
C GLU A 93 -18.53 9.21 16.14
N ALA A 94 -17.21 9.35 16.19
CA ALA A 94 -16.57 10.15 17.19
C ALA A 94 -17.13 11.58 17.18
N VAL A 95 -17.26 12.24 16.05
CA VAL A 95 -17.88 13.60 15.90
C VAL A 95 -19.30 13.62 16.44
N LYS A 96 -20.15 12.68 16.09
CA LYS A 96 -21.54 12.62 16.53
C LYS A 96 -21.69 12.42 18.04
N SER A 97 -20.76 11.69 18.66
CA SER A 97 -20.79 11.40 20.10
C SER A 97 -20.25 12.53 20.96
N LYS A 98 -19.84 13.66 20.39
CA LYS A 98 -19.19 14.80 21.09
C LYS A 98 -17.90 14.45 21.85
N ILE A 99 -17.33 13.28 21.61
CA ILE A 99 -16.08 12.82 22.25
C ILE A 99 -14.87 13.24 21.39
N VAL A 100 -15.07 14.15 20.43
CA VAL A 100 -14.09 14.38 19.40
C VAL A 100 -13.06 15.39 19.78
N GLU A 101 -11.86 14.95 19.59
CA GLU A 101 -10.71 15.81 19.45
C GLU A 101 -10.72 16.51 18.08
N TRP A 102 -11.65 17.43 17.88
CA TRP A 102 -11.75 18.25 16.66
C TRP A 102 -10.40 18.84 16.25
N GLU A 103 -9.60 19.19 17.23
CA GLU A 103 -8.25 19.69 17.01
C GLU A 103 -7.37 18.68 16.26
N LYS A 104 -7.43 17.38 16.58
CA LYS A 104 -6.68 16.36 15.84
C LYS A 104 -7.15 16.21 14.41
N ILE A 105 -8.47 16.23 14.21
CA ILE A 105 -9.05 16.13 12.86
C ILE A 105 -8.66 17.37 12.02
N THR A 106 -8.78 18.56 12.57
CA THR A 106 -8.40 19.79 11.88
C THR A 106 -6.93 19.82 11.52
N LYS A 107 -6.04 19.38 12.45
CA LYS A 107 -4.61 19.26 12.17
C LYS A 107 -4.32 18.23 11.07
N ALA A 108 -5.06 17.12 11.04
CA ALA A 108 -4.92 16.12 9.98
C ALA A 108 -5.35 16.67 8.61
N ILE A 109 -6.47 17.38 8.53
CA ILE A 109 -6.92 18.05 7.30
C ILE A 109 -5.86 19.06 6.84
N GLN A 110 -5.38 19.91 7.74
CA GLN A 110 -4.34 20.89 7.44
C GLN A 110 -3.05 20.21 6.95
N PHE A 111 -2.65 19.09 7.59
CA PHE A 111 -1.49 18.31 7.16
C PHE A 111 -1.58 17.91 5.68
N TYR A 112 -2.72 17.37 5.22
CA TYR A 112 -2.86 16.98 3.81
C TYR A 112 -2.90 18.17 2.86
N ASN A 113 -3.49 19.30 3.29
CA ASN A 113 -3.53 20.51 2.48
C ASN A 113 -2.16 21.19 2.34
N ASP A 114 -1.28 21.05 3.35
CA ASP A 114 0.05 21.66 3.38
C ASP A 114 1.15 20.78 2.74
N LYS A 115 0.84 19.51 2.41
CA LYS A 115 1.80 18.57 1.81
C LYS A 115 1.71 18.52 0.29
N ASN A 116 2.77 18.03 -0.33
CA ASN A 116 2.81 17.72 -1.76
C ASN A 116 1.98 16.43 -2.04
N PHE A 117 0.69 16.54 -1.84
CA PHE A 117 -0.27 15.45 -1.90
C PHE A 117 -1.44 15.78 -2.80
N GLU A 118 -1.79 14.83 -3.66
CA GLU A 118 -3.02 14.89 -4.43
C GLU A 118 -3.78 13.57 -4.34
N LEU A 119 -5.05 13.66 -3.97
CA LEU A 119 -5.99 12.55 -3.93
C LEU A 119 -6.96 12.67 -5.11
N LEU A 120 -7.06 11.59 -5.91
CA LEU A 120 -7.98 11.48 -7.03
C LEU A 120 -8.91 10.29 -6.83
N CYS A 121 -10.18 10.57 -6.58
CA CYS A 121 -11.24 9.58 -6.44
C CYS A 121 -12.08 9.56 -7.71
N LYS A 122 -11.74 8.69 -8.67
CA LYS A 122 -12.42 8.62 -9.96
C LYS A 122 -12.60 7.17 -10.41
N ILE A 123 -13.84 6.75 -10.56
CA ILE A 123 -14.19 5.43 -11.11
C ILE A 123 -13.96 5.42 -12.62
N ASN A 124 -13.51 4.30 -13.18
CA ASN A 124 -13.24 4.10 -14.60
C ASN A 124 -12.18 5.04 -15.20
N LEU A 125 -11.19 5.44 -14.39
CA LEU A 125 -10.03 6.17 -14.90
C LEU A 125 -9.24 5.29 -15.87
N SER A 126 -8.89 5.80 -17.05
CA SER A 126 -8.05 5.09 -18.01
C SER A 126 -6.58 5.19 -17.64
N ILE A 127 -5.76 4.27 -18.17
CA ILE A 127 -4.31 4.31 -17.94
C ILE A 127 -3.66 5.57 -18.53
N ASP A 128 -4.21 6.07 -19.64
CA ASP A 128 -3.72 7.30 -20.29
C ASP A 128 -3.97 8.53 -19.40
N GLU A 129 -5.15 8.61 -18.75
CA GLU A 129 -5.46 9.68 -17.79
C GLU A 129 -4.55 9.61 -16.56
N VAL A 130 -4.21 8.39 -16.10
CA VAL A 130 -3.23 8.19 -15.00
C VAL A 130 -1.86 8.71 -15.43
N GLU A 131 -1.41 8.34 -16.64
CA GLU A 131 -0.11 8.78 -17.16
C GLU A 131 -0.05 10.30 -17.34
N GLU A 132 -1.08 10.91 -17.91
CA GLU A 132 -1.17 12.37 -18.10
C GLU A 132 -1.00 13.08 -16.74
N LYS A 133 -1.69 12.58 -15.71
CA LYS A 133 -1.60 13.15 -14.37
C LYS A 133 -0.21 12.98 -13.76
N ILE A 134 0.41 11.81 -13.89
CA ILE A 134 1.77 11.55 -13.41
C ILE A 134 2.78 12.47 -14.10
N ARG A 135 2.66 12.65 -15.43
CA ARG A 135 3.55 13.56 -16.18
C ARG A 135 3.41 15.02 -15.77
N ALA A 136 2.18 15.46 -15.47
CA ALA A 136 1.91 16.82 -15.02
C ALA A 136 2.46 17.08 -13.62
N GLU A 137 2.22 16.16 -12.68
CA GLU A 137 2.54 16.33 -11.26
C GLU A 137 3.97 15.89 -10.90
N LYS A 138 4.57 14.97 -11.66
CA LYS A 138 5.90 14.40 -11.39
C LYS A 138 6.05 13.94 -9.93
N PRO A 139 5.21 13.02 -9.44
CA PRO A 139 5.26 12.53 -8.08
C PRO A 139 6.48 11.61 -7.86
N ASP A 140 6.99 11.58 -6.62
CA ASP A 140 7.97 10.58 -6.21
C ASP A 140 7.34 9.20 -6.12
N VAL A 141 6.11 9.13 -5.56
CA VAL A 141 5.37 7.88 -5.36
C VAL A 141 3.92 8.04 -5.80
N VAL A 142 3.42 7.02 -6.51
CA VAL A 142 2.04 6.90 -6.96
C VAL A 142 1.39 5.70 -6.31
N PHE A 143 0.23 5.89 -5.70
CA PHE A 143 -0.64 4.80 -5.27
C PHE A 143 -1.79 4.62 -6.26
N LEU A 144 -2.04 3.39 -6.72
CA LEU A 144 -3.12 3.06 -7.64
C LEU A 144 -4.01 1.98 -7.00
N ASP A 145 -4.95 2.39 -6.14
CA ASP A 145 -5.83 1.49 -5.37
C ASP A 145 -7.23 1.41 -5.98
N CYS A 146 -7.55 0.34 -6.74
CA CYS A 146 -6.69 -0.79 -7.08
C CYS A 146 -6.63 -0.94 -8.62
N ILE A 147 -5.60 -1.60 -9.11
CA ILE A 147 -5.39 -1.79 -10.56
C ILE A 147 -6.60 -2.46 -11.24
N GLN A 148 -7.35 -3.31 -10.52
CA GLN A 148 -8.53 -3.98 -11.06
C GLN A 148 -9.71 -3.03 -11.33
N CYS A 149 -9.68 -1.82 -10.81
CA CYS A 149 -10.73 -0.81 -10.95
C CYS A 149 -10.44 0.22 -12.06
N ILE A 150 -9.27 0.12 -12.70
CA ILE A 150 -8.95 0.97 -13.85
C ILE A 150 -9.83 0.59 -15.04
N LYS A 151 -10.13 1.57 -15.91
CA LYS A 151 -10.79 1.29 -17.18
C LYS A 151 -9.88 0.41 -18.04
N MET A 152 -10.25 -0.85 -18.18
CA MET A 152 -9.42 -1.83 -18.87
C MET A 152 -9.26 -1.51 -20.35
N PRO A 153 -8.04 -1.66 -20.90
CA PRO A 153 -7.81 -1.56 -22.33
C PRO A 153 -8.59 -2.65 -23.07
N LYS A 154 -8.88 -2.41 -24.35
CA LYS A 154 -9.52 -3.41 -25.20
C LYS A 154 -8.59 -4.62 -25.38
N ALA A 155 -9.07 -5.80 -25.01
CA ALA A 155 -8.34 -7.06 -25.14
C ALA A 155 -9.34 -8.22 -25.33
N PRO A 156 -8.90 -9.40 -25.83
CA PRO A 156 -9.75 -10.57 -26.03
C PRO A 156 -10.43 -11.08 -24.76
N ASN A 157 -9.76 -10.93 -23.60
CA ASN A 157 -10.28 -11.34 -22.30
C ASN A 157 -9.75 -10.44 -21.19
N ILE A 158 -10.36 -10.56 -20.00
CA ILE A 158 -10.03 -9.70 -18.86
C ILE A 158 -8.58 -9.89 -18.38
N THR A 159 -8.04 -11.09 -18.47
CA THR A 159 -6.65 -11.37 -18.06
C THR A 159 -5.66 -10.63 -18.96
N GLU A 160 -5.87 -10.67 -20.27
CA GLU A 160 -5.04 -9.91 -21.19
C GLU A 160 -5.19 -8.39 -21.03
N ALA A 161 -6.41 -7.90 -20.76
CA ALA A 161 -6.64 -6.49 -20.48
C ALA A 161 -5.85 -6.02 -19.24
N ILE A 162 -5.87 -6.82 -18.16
CA ILE A 162 -5.08 -6.52 -16.94
C ILE A 162 -3.58 -6.60 -17.22
N ASN A 163 -3.14 -7.59 -17.98
CA ASN A 163 -1.74 -7.72 -18.35
C ASN A 163 -1.24 -6.51 -19.17
N LEU A 164 -2.04 -6.01 -20.10
CA LEU A 164 -1.73 -4.78 -20.83
C LEU A 164 -1.63 -3.58 -19.86
N ALA A 165 -2.61 -3.42 -18.97
CA ALA A 165 -2.59 -2.34 -17.99
C ALA A 165 -1.33 -2.39 -17.09
N ILE A 166 -0.91 -3.58 -16.63
CA ILE A 166 0.29 -3.76 -15.80
C ILE A 166 1.57 -3.40 -16.58
N LYS A 167 1.67 -3.78 -17.87
CA LYS A 167 2.79 -3.40 -18.73
C LYS A 167 2.90 -1.88 -18.87
N GLU A 168 1.77 -1.21 -19.09
CA GLU A 168 1.72 0.24 -19.18
C GLU A 168 2.09 0.89 -17.85
N VAL A 169 1.62 0.38 -16.71
CA VAL A 169 2.04 0.88 -15.39
C VAL A 169 3.55 0.76 -15.22
N LYS A 170 4.18 -0.36 -15.64
CA LYS A 170 5.64 -0.52 -15.55
C LYS A 170 6.38 0.47 -16.45
N ARG A 171 5.89 0.67 -17.69
CA ARG A 171 6.44 1.67 -18.60
C ARG A 171 6.35 3.06 -17.99
N ILE A 172 5.16 3.44 -17.49
CA ILE A 172 4.90 4.75 -16.87
C ILE A 172 5.82 4.98 -15.66
N ALA A 173 5.94 3.99 -14.77
CA ALA A 173 6.82 4.08 -13.61
C ALA A 173 8.27 4.38 -14.03
N THR A 174 8.76 3.65 -15.04
CA THR A 174 10.14 3.76 -15.53
C THR A 174 10.39 5.07 -16.27
N GLU A 175 9.49 5.48 -17.18
CA GLU A 175 9.65 6.69 -18.01
C GLU A 175 9.48 8.00 -17.22
N ASN A 176 8.76 7.96 -16.11
CA ASN A 176 8.49 9.14 -15.28
C ASN A 176 9.31 9.16 -13.97
N ASP A 177 10.25 8.23 -13.80
CA ASP A 177 11.09 8.14 -12.60
C ASP A 177 10.26 8.17 -11.29
N THR A 178 9.17 7.41 -11.25
CA THR A 178 8.27 7.33 -10.08
C THR A 178 8.16 5.91 -9.55
N ILE A 179 7.94 5.75 -8.25
CA ILE A 179 7.60 4.45 -7.65
C ILE A 179 6.10 4.28 -7.71
N VAL A 180 5.62 3.12 -8.16
CA VAL A 180 4.18 2.81 -8.19
C VAL A 180 3.85 1.73 -7.18
N VAL A 181 2.98 2.05 -6.23
CA VAL A 181 2.41 1.13 -5.26
C VAL A 181 1.06 0.65 -5.77
N LEU A 182 0.91 -0.67 -5.93
CA LEU A 182 -0.27 -1.33 -6.47
C LEU A 182 -0.96 -2.21 -5.40
N PRO A 183 -1.91 -1.68 -4.66
CA PRO A 183 -2.82 -2.52 -3.91
C PRO A 183 -3.61 -3.46 -4.84
N SER A 184 -3.57 -4.77 -4.58
CA SER A 184 -4.15 -5.80 -5.45
C SER A 184 -4.98 -6.81 -4.65
N GLN A 185 -6.03 -7.35 -5.26
CA GLN A 185 -6.83 -8.40 -4.64
C GLN A 185 -6.21 -9.78 -4.86
N VAL A 186 -6.24 -10.58 -3.81
CA VAL A 186 -5.85 -11.99 -3.82
C VAL A 186 -7.06 -12.86 -4.16
N SER A 187 -6.83 -13.93 -4.92
CA SER A 187 -7.85 -14.92 -5.30
C SER A 187 -8.40 -15.66 -4.07
N ARG A 188 -9.51 -16.39 -4.27
CA ARG A 188 -10.10 -17.22 -3.21
C ARG A 188 -9.36 -18.54 -3.01
N ALA A 189 -8.36 -18.86 -3.80
CA ALA A 189 -7.65 -20.14 -3.75
C ALA A 189 -6.98 -20.39 -2.38
N SER A 190 -6.49 -19.34 -1.71
CA SER A 190 -5.93 -19.44 -0.36
C SER A 190 -6.90 -20.02 0.68
N LEU A 191 -8.21 -19.86 0.52
CA LEU A 191 -9.21 -20.35 1.47
C LEU A 191 -9.34 -21.87 1.49
N TYR A 192 -8.90 -22.54 0.42
CA TYR A 192 -8.99 -24.00 0.27
C TYR A 192 -7.73 -24.73 0.74
N ARG A 193 -6.71 -23.99 1.17
CA ARG A 193 -5.50 -24.55 1.78
C ARG A 193 -5.61 -24.61 3.30
N SER A 194 -4.91 -25.54 3.91
CA SER A 194 -4.78 -25.61 5.38
C SER A 194 -4.09 -24.37 5.93
N ASP A 195 -3.03 -23.93 5.26
CA ASP A 195 -2.41 -22.65 5.47
C ASP A 195 -3.06 -21.62 4.52
N ARG A 196 -3.83 -20.70 5.08
CA ARG A 196 -4.58 -19.68 4.36
C ARG A 196 -3.73 -18.47 3.96
N ARG A 197 -2.43 -18.47 4.28
CA ARG A 197 -1.51 -17.40 3.91
C ARG A 197 -1.43 -17.28 2.38
N PRO A 198 -1.55 -16.06 1.84
CA PRO A 198 -1.38 -15.85 0.40
C PRO A 198 0.02 -16.20 -0.08
N ILE A 199 0.09 -16.73 -1.30
CA ILE A 199 1.32 -17.01 -2.06
C ILE A 199 1.27 -16.30 -3.41
N LEU A 200 2.39 -16.24 -4.12
CA LEU A 200 2.50 -15.50 -5.39
C LEU A 200 1.43 -15.89 -6.42
N SER A 201 1.13 -17.18 -6.55
CA SER A 201 0.09 -17.67 -7.47
C SER A 201 -1.35 -17.27 -7.09
N ASP A 202 -1.57 -16.70 -5.91
CA ASP A 202 -2.87 -16.18 -5.50
C ASP A 202 -3.14 -14.77 -6.00
N LEU A 203 -2.16 -14.06 -6.55
CA LEU A 203 -2.38 -12.75 -7.16
C LEU A 203 -3.41 -12.90 -8.28
N ARG A 204 -4.52 -12.18 -8.16
CA ARG A 204 -5.63 -12.28 -9.10
C ARG A 204 -5.21 -11.74 -10.47
N ASN A 205 -5.30 -12.59 -11.49
CA ASN A 205 -4.89 -12.31 -12.88
C ASN A 205 -3.38 -11.97 -13.01
N GLY A 206 -2.50 -12.56 -12.17
CA GLY A 206 -1.28 -11.96 -11.77
C GLY A 206 0.04 -12.59 -12.20
N SER A 207 0.13 -13.47 -13.22
CA SER A 207 1.47 -13.91 -13.66
C SER A 207 2.36 -12.72 -14.04
N LEU A 208 1.80 -11.77 -14.79
CA LEU A 208 2.57 -10.58 -15.20
C LEU A 208 2.80 -9.59 -14.04
N LEU A 209 1.87 -9.49 -13.09
CA LEU A 209 2.06 -8.68 -11.90
C LEU A 209 3.20 -9.25 -11.02
N GLU A 210 3.27 -10.59 -10.93
CA GLU A 210 4.39 -11.29 -10.30
C GLU A 210 5.71 -11.00 -11.01
N ASP A 211 5.74 -11.05 -12.34
CA ASP A 211 6.96 -10.84 -13.12
C ASP A 211 7.48 -9.40 -13.03
N LEU A 212 6.59 -8.42 -13.20
CA LEU A 212 6.95 -7.01 -13.33
C LEU A 212 7.08 -6.25 -12.01
N SER A 213 6.48 -6.75 -10.91
CA SER A 213 6.69 -6.15 -9.60
C SER A 213 8.12 -6.37 -9.11
N ASP A 214 8.69 -5.36 -8.53
CA ASP A 214 10.03 -5.42 -7.92
C ASP A 214 9.95 -5.90 -6.46
N VAL A 215 8.84 -5.56 -5.78
CA VAL A 215 8.49 -6.04 -4.45
C VAL A 215 7.05 -6.54 -4.45
N ILE A 216 6.79 -7.67 -3.80
CA ILE A 216 5.45 -8.20 -3.57
C ILE A 216 5.31 -8.55 -2.10
N MET A 217 4.34 -7.91 -1.46
CA MET A 217 3.97 -8.15 -0.07
C MET A 217 2.52 -8.60 0.02
N PHE A 218 2.23 -9.50 0.95
CA PHE A 218 0.86 -9.87 1.28
C PHE A 218 0.52 -9.48 2.71
N ILE A 219 -0.73 -9.04 2.89
CA ILE A 219 -1.31 -8.83 4.22
C ILE A 219 -2.18 -10.03 4.54
N HIS A 220 -1.91 -10.68 5.65
CA HIS A 220 -2.68 -11.78 6.18
C HIS A 220 -3.04 -11.54 7.64
N ARG A 221 -4.28 -11.90 8.02
CA ARG A 221 -4.77 -11.80 9.40
C ARG A 221 -5.50 -13.09 9.72
N GLU A 222 -4.85 -13.95 10.49
CA GLU A 222 -5.45 -15.23 10.88
C GLU A 222 -6.66 -15.02 11.81
N GLU A 223 -6.63 -14.00 12.67
CA GLU A 223 -7.77 -13.57 13.50
C GLU A 223 -9.09 -13.43 12.70
N TYR A 224 -9.01 -13.06 11.43
CA TYR A 224 -10.21 -12.94 10.57
C TYR A 224 -10.93 -14.29 10.40
N TYR A 225 -10.19 -15.38 10.45
CA TYR A 225 -10.68 -16.74 10.25
C TYR A 225 -10.91 -17.49 11.57
N ASP A 226 -10.12 -17.18 12.58
CA ASP A 226 -10.23 -17.74 13.93
C ASP A 226 -10.28 -16.59 14.94
N ARG A 227 -11.52 -16.24 15.34
CA ARG A 227 -11.78 -15.13 16.26
C ARG A 227 -11.74 -15.51 17.73
N GLU A 228 -11.68 -16.81 18.02
CA GLU A 228 -11.69 -17.32 19.38
C GLU A 228 -10.27 -17.44 19.94
N ASP A 229 -9.28 -17.48 19.07
CA ASP A 229 -7.87 -17.51 19.46
C ASP A 229 -7.37 -16.10 19.84
N GLU A 230 -7.22 -15.87 21.15
CA GLU A 230 -6.76 -14.59 21.70
C GLU A 230 -5.30 -14.28 21.31
N ASP A 231 -4.47 -15.29 21.00
CA ASP A 231 -3.07 -15.09 20.58
C ASP A 231 -2.95 -14.51 19.18
N LEU A 232 -4.00 -14.66 18.38
CA LEU A 232 -4.08 -14.12 17.01
C LEU A 232 -4.64 -12.69 16.98
N LYS A 233 -5.20 -12.23 18.08
CA LYS A 233 -5.91 -10.96 18.15
C LYS A 233 -5.03 -9.76 17.82
N ASN A 234 -5.58 -8.87 17.00
CA ASN A 234 -4.91 -7.64 16.55
C ASN A 234 -3.57 -7.87 15.83
N ARG A 235 -3.35 -9.03 15.24
CA ARG A 235 -2.14 -9.34 14.48
C ARG A 235 -2.38 -9.31 12.99
N ALA A 236 -1.51 -8.61 12.28
CA ALA A 236 -1.42 -8.64 10.84
C ALA A 236 -0.01 -9.09 10.42
N GLU A 237 0.06 -10.13 9.63
CA GLU A 237 1.30 -10.58 9.01
C GLU A 237 1.52 -9.85 7.71
N ILE A 238 2.72 -9.31 7.52
CA ILE A 238 3.20 -8.77 6.27
C ILE A 238 4.22 -9.75 5.71
N ILE A 239 3.83 -10.45 4.65
CA ILE A 239 4.59 -11.55 4.05
C ILE A 239 5.27 -11.01 2.79
N ILE A 240 6.59 -10.88 2.81
CA ILE A 240 7.40 -10.41 1.68
C ILE A 240 7.76 -11.63 0.83
N CYS A 241 7.02 -11.83 -0.28
CA CYS A 241 7.21 -12.99 -1.16
C CYS A 241 8.15 -12.72 -2.35
N LYS A 242 8.35 -11.46 -2.71
CA LYS A 242 9.32 -11.04 -3.72
C LYS A 242 9.95 -9.73 -3.28
N ASN A 243 11.26 -9.64 -3.35
CA ASN A 243 12.01 -8.43 -3.09
C ASN A 243 13.32 -8.44 -3.88
N LYS A 244 13.43 -7.58 -4.88
CA LYS A 244 14.66 -7.45 -5.69
C LYS A 244 15.78 -6.69 -4.98
N PHE A 245 15.46 -6.00 -3.89
CA PHE A 245 16.35 -5.08 -3.21
C PHE A 245 16.84 -5.57 -1.85
N GLY A 246 16.21 -6.62 -1.30
CA GLY A 246 16.50 -7.07 0.05
C GLY A 246 15.99 -8.48 0.34
N GLU A 247 15.67 -8.73 1.59
CA GLU A 247 15.32 -10.05 2.09
C GLU A 247 13.84 -10.38 1.91
N LEU A 248 13.55 -11.67 1.82
CA LEU A 248 12.20 -12.22 1.95
C LEU A 248 11.93 -12.53 3.42
N GLY A 249 10.67 -12.53 3.82
CA GLY A 249 10.32 -12.87 5.18
C GLY A 249 8.87 -12.60 5.53
N CYS A 250 8.57 -12.80 6.80
CA CYS A 250 7.27 -12.50 7.37
C CYS A 250 7.49 -11.73 8.66
N LEU A 251 6.86 -10.59 8.77
CA LEU A 251 6.87 -9.77 9.98
C LEU A 251 5.43 -9.51 10.44
N CYS A 252 5.27 -9.17 11.71
CA CYS A 252 3.97 -8.89 12.29
C CYS A 252 3.85 -7.42 12.62
N LEU A 253 2.70 -6.83 12.26
CA LEU A 253 2.26 -5.52 12.71
C LEU A 253 1.02 -5.68 13.59
N LYS A 254 0.79 -4.73 14.47
CA LYS A 254 -0.48 -4.62 15.20
C LYS A 254 -1.53 -4.03 14.26
N PHE A 255 -2.71 -4.69 14.20
CA PHE A 255 -3.86 -4.19 13.45
C PHE A 255 -5.06 -4.08 14.38
N GLU A 256 -5.42 -2.87 14.72
CA GLU A 256 -6.50 -2.61 15.67
C GLU A 256 -7.42 -1.53 15.11
N HIS A 257 -8.72 -1.83 15.11
CA HIS A 257 -9.76 -0.92 14.59
C HIS A 257 -9.51 -0.38 13.17
N GLY A 258 -8.88 -1.18 12.31
CA GLY A 258 -8.57 -0.78 10.92
C GLY A 258 -7.25 -0.04 10.76
N LEU A 259 -6.44 0.08 11.80
CA LEU A 259 -5.20 0.86 11.83
C LEU A 259 -3.99 -0.05 12.07
N PHE A 260 -2.92 0.20 11.30
CA PHE A 260 -1.65 -0.49 11.47
C PHE A 260 -0.69 0.28 12.37
N LYS A 261 0.07 -0.45 13.17
CA LYS A 261 1.13 0.07 14.06
C LYS A 261 2.26 -0.94 14.17
N ASP A 262 3.46 -0.48 14.46
CA ASP A 262 4.53 -1.37 14.93
C ASP A 262 4.13 -2.05 16.25
N PHE A 263 4.64 -3.24 16.50
CA PHE A 263 4.56 -3.83 17.83
C PHE A 263 5.44 -3.03 18.78
N SER A 264 4.89 -2.67 19.95
CA SER A 264 5.70 -2.10 21.01
C SER A 264 6.59 -3.18 21.66
N THR A 265 7.64 -2.77 22.33
CA THR A 265 8.50 -3.66 23.13
C THR A 265 7.67 -4.43 24.19
N GLU A 266 6.61 -3.83 24.74
CA GLU A 266 5.69 -4.47 25.68
C GLU A 266 4.87 -5.58 25.02
N ASP A 267 4.44 -5.40 23.78
CA ASP A 267 3.72 -6.43 23.00
C ASP A 267 4.63 -7.63 22.70
N TYR A 268 5.94 -7.42 22.50
CA TYR A 268 6.93 -8.50 22.35
C TYR A 268 7.17 -9.26 23.66
N ILE A 269 7.33 -8.56 24.78
CA ILE A 269 7.61 -9.14 26.09
C ILE A 269 6.47 -10.04 26.56
N ARG A 270 5.21 -9.64 26.34
CA ARG A 270 4.03 -10.45 26.69
C ARG A 270 4.01 -11.81 25.97
N LYS A 271 4.75 -12.00 24.89
CA LYS A 271 4.79 -13.25 24.11
C LYS A 271 5.94 -14.17 24.43
N VAL A 272 7.02 -13.66 24.98
CA VAL A 272 8.23 -14.45 25.30
C VAL A 272 8.12 -15.07 26.70
N PHE A 273 7.21 -14.60 27.55
CA PHE A 273 7.09 -15.01 28.96
C PHE A 273 5.73 -15.64 29.31
N ILE A 274 4.91 -16.06 28.30
CA ILE A 274 3.76 -16.95 28.46
C ILE A 274 4.04 -18.23 27.64
#